data_e6334f5a266563fc9964e78c165607fc
#
_entry.id   e6334f5a266563fc9964e78c165607fc
#
_cell.length_a   1.000
_cell.length_b   1.000
_cell.length_c   1.000
_cell.angle_alpha   90.00
_cell.angle_beta   90.00
_cell.angle_gamma   90.00
#
_symmetry.space_group_name_H-M   'P 1'
#
loop_
_entity.id
_entity.type
_entity.pdbx_description
1 polymer ?
#
loop_
_entity_poly.entity_id
_entity_poly.type
_entity_poly.pdbx_seq_one_letter_code
_entity_poly.pdbx_strand_id
1 'polypeptide(L)'
;MTFMFNKTIEHFANNFAPEVSGFALKPKIMNRINQKLKEDKKLLSIYFTAGFPKINDTVSIIQELEKNGVDMIEIGLPFSDPLADGPTIQESSTIAIENGMTTSLLFEQLKDIRESVQIPLIIMGYFNPMMQFGMEKFCQKCAEVGIDGLIIPDLPLFVYETEYKAIFEKYNLKNIFLITPQTSSERILQIDTISDSFIYMVSSAAVTGSQSGIVAEQMDYFERISALNLKNPQIIGFGIKDKETFQQATKHQKGAIIGSAFINFLKKNPISMISKFIHKIKQL
;
A
#
# COMPACT_ATOMS: atom_id res chain seq x y z
N MET A 1 47.40 50.18 -26.31
CA MET A 1 47.28 48.72 -26.62
C MET A 1 46.24 48.06 -25.69
N THR A 2 45.12 48.74 -25.34
CA THR A 2 44.16 48.30 -24.30
C THR A 2 42.71 48.37 -24.80
N PHE A 3 42.48 48.58 -26.09
CA PHE A 3 41.14 48.79 -26.67
C PHE A 3 40.62 47.62 -27.57
N MET A 4 41.44 46.59 -27.83
CA MET A 4 41.06 45.48 -28.72
C MET A 4 40.68 44.18 -27.97
N PHE A 5 40.86 44.09 -26.65
CA PHE A 5 40.56 42.85 -25.90
C PHE A 5 39.12 42.75 -25.38
N ASN A 6 38.35 43.83 -25.37
CA ASN A 6 37.00 43.82 -24.81
C ASN A 6 35.90 43.41 -25.82
N LYS A 7 36.11 43.48 -27.09
CA LYS A 7 35.11 43.14 -28.11
C LYS A 7 35.02 41.61 -28.42
N THR A 8 36.07 40.87 -28.09
CA THR A 8 36.12 39.41 -28.36
C THR A 8 35.44 38.60 -27.22
N ILE A 9 35.37 39.13 -26.02
CA ILE A 9 34.71 38.44 -24.87
C ILE A 9 33.20 38.61 -24.92
N GLU A 10 32.68 39.73 -25.40
CA GLU A 10 31.22 39.92 -25.57
C GLU A 10 30.61 39.09 -26.67
N HIS A 11 31.39 38.72 -27.68
CA HIS A 11 30.90 37.87 -28.80
C HIS A 11 30.86 36.36 -28.45
N PHE A 12 31.65 35.94 -27.44
CA PHE A 12 31.64 34.57 -26.95
C PHE A 12 30.55 34.31 -25.89
N ALA A 13 30.17 35.36 -25.15
CA ALA A 13 29.17 35.24 -24.07
C ALA A 13 27.72 35.11 -24.60
N ASN A 14 27.44 35.58 -25.82
CA ASN A 14 26.06 35.57 -26.38
C ASN A 14 25.70 34.32 -27.20
N ASN A 15 26.65 33.41 -27.48
CA ASN A 15 26.41 32.24 -28.32
C ASN A 15 26.42 30.90 -27.57
N PHE A 16 26.55 30.89 -26.24
CA PHE A 16 26.48 29.72 -25.36
C PHE A 16 25.61 29.93 -24.12
N ALA A 17 24.46 30.58 -24.30
CA ALA A 17 23.39 30.38 -23.34
C ALA A 17 22.77 29.01 -23.69
N PRO A 18 22.84 27.96 -22.82
CA PRO A 18 22.02 26.79 -23.04
C PRO A 18 20.57 27.27 -22.99
N GLU A 19 19.83 27.01 -24.09
CA GLU A 19 18.37 27.07 -24.02
C GLU A 19 17.96 26.14 -22.88
N VAL A 20 17.76 26.71 -21.70
CA VAL A 20 17.01 26.07 -20.63
C VAL A 20 15.59 26.03 -21.16
N SER A 21 15.30 25.02 -21.99
CA SER A 21 13.94 24.67 -22.32
C SER A 21 13.25 24.52 -20.98
N GLY A 22 12.36 25.44 -20.67
CA GLY A 22 11.54 25.42 -19.49
C GLY A 22 10.72 24.14 -19.49
N PHE A 23 11.28 23.06 -18.94
CA PHE A 23 10.49 21.94 -18.47
C PHE A 23 9.61 22.51 -17.34
N ALA A 24 8.45 23.04 -17.73
CA ALA A 24 7.38 23.27 -16.78
C ALA A 24 7.15 21.91 -16.10
N LEU A 25 7.60 21.77 -14.86
CA LEU A 25 7.33 20.62 -14.01
C LEU A 25 5.82 20.47 -14.04
N LYS A 26 5.32 19.44 -14.75
CA LYS A 26 3.89 19.10 -14.67
C LYS A 26 3.56 19.02 -13.19
N PRO A 27 2.48 19.68 -12.72
CA PRO A 27 2.14 19.64 -11.30
C PRO A 27 2.10 18.17 -10.87
N LYS A 28 2.87 17.84 -9.82
CA LYS A 28 2.96 16.46 -9.31
C LYS A 28 1.55 16.08 -8.84
N ILE A 29 0.88 15.23 -9.62
CA ILE A 29 -0.47 14.77 -9.28
C ILE A 29 -0.39 14.10 -7.92
N MET A 30 -1.21 14.56 -6.97
CA MET A 30 -1.26 13.98 -5.64
C MET A 30 -1.65 12.51 -5.74
N ASN A 31 -0.87 11.64 -5.11
CA ASN A 31 -1.13 10.20 -5.06
C ASN A 31 -2.52 9.92 -4.44
N ARG A 32 -3.26 8.94 -4.97
CA ARG A 32 -4.63 8.62 -4.54
C ARG A 32 -4.72 8.23 -3.07
N ILE A 33 -3.70 7.55 -2.52
CA ILE A 33 -3.65 7.24 -1.08
C ILE A 33 -3.69 8.55 -0.29
N ASN A 34 -2.84 9.52 -0.63
CA ASN A 34 -2.77 10.80 0.09
C ASN A 34 -4.03 11.65 -0.09
N GLN A 35 -4.74 11.53 -1.23
CA GLN A 35 -6.06 12.14 -1.41
C GLN A 35 -7.08 11.51 -0.45
N LYS A 36 -7.11 10.17 -0.40
CA LYS A 36 -8.04 9.41 0.45
C LYS A 36 -7.81 9.68 1.95
N LEU A 37 -6.56 9.81 2.37
CA LEU A 37 -6.20 10.11 3.76
C LEU A 37 -6.72 11.48 4.24
N LYS A 38 -6.99 12.43 3.33
CA LYS A 38 -7.54 13.76 3.67
C LYS A 38 -9.05 13.77 3.89
N GLU A 39 -9.77 12.75 3.47
CA GLU A 39 -11.22 12.68 3.67
C GLU A 39 -11.54 12.62 5.18
N ASP A 40 -12.54 13.37 5.63
CA ASP A 40 -12.97 13.37 7.04
C ASP A 40 -13.92 12.20 7.34
N LYS A 41 -13.35 10.99 7.27
CA LYS A 41 -14.03 9.73 7.62
C LYS A 41 -13.03 8.66 8.03
N LYS A 42 -13.54 7.59 8.64
CA LYS A 42 -12.78 6.35 8.87
C LYS A 42 -12.71 5.54 7.58
N LEU A 43 -11.50 5.09 7.22
CA LEU A 43 -11.23 4.39 5.97
C LEU A 43 -11.29 2.88 6.17
N LEU A 44 -11.91 2.19 5.21
CA LEU A 44 -11.93 0.73 5.12
C LEU A 44 -11.00 0.29 3.97
N SER A 45 -9.94 -0.43 4.30
CA SER A 45 -9.10 -1.15 3.34
C SER A 45 -9.42 -2.65 3.38
N ILE A 46 -9.42 -3.29 2.21
CA ILE A 46 -9.60 -4.74 2.09
C ILE A 46 -8.37 -5.35 1.44
N TYR A 47 -7.79 -6.33 2.13
CA TYR A 47 -6.73 -7.18 1.58
C TYR A 47 -7.33 -8.44 0.98
N PHE A 48 -6.85 -8.84 -0.19
CA PHE A 48 -7.08 -10.16 -0.78
C PHE A 48 -5.86 -10.62 -1.59
N THR A 49 -5.73 -11.94 -1.82
CA THR A 49 -4.64 -12.53 -2.59
C THR A 49 -5.00 -12.59 -4.07
N ALA A 50 -4.15 -12.00 -4.94
CA ALA A 50 -4.33 -12.06 -6.39
C ALA A 50 -4.32 -13.52 -6.89
N GLY A 51 -5.26 -13.86 -7.79
CA GLY A 51 -5.41 -15.23 -8.28
C GLY A 51 -6.15 -16.20 -7.34
N PHE A 52 -6.68 -15.68 -6.23
CA PHE A 52 -7.52 -16.43 -5.30
C PHE A 52 -8.95 -15.87 -5.28
N PRO A 53 -10.01 -16.68 -5.20
CA PRO A 53 -10.01 -18.16 -5.24
C PRO A 53 -9.73 -18.77 -6.63
N LYS A 54 -9.91 -18.01 -7.72
CA LYS A 54 -9.63 -18.43 -9.09
C LYS A 54 -8.69 -17.44 -9.75
N ILE A 55 -7.92 -17.92 -10.72
CA ILE A 55 -6.90 -17.15 -11.41
C ILE A 55 -7.43 -15.83 -12.02
N ASN A 56 -8.64 -15.81 -12.54
CA ASN A 56 -9.24 -14.65 -13.21
C ASN A 56 -10.13 -13.78 -12.32
N ASP A 57 -10.19 -14.04 -11.02
CA ASP A 57 -11.09 -13.33 -10.11
C ASP A 57 -10.55 -11.97 -9.66
N THR A 58 -9.25 -11.70 -9.83
CA THR A 58 -8.55 -10.51 -9.31
C THR A 58 -9.27 -9.20 -9.66
N VAL A 59 -9.50 -8.95 -10.94
CA VAL A 59 -10.12 -7.70 -11.42
C VAL A 59 -11.57 -7.58 -10.94
N SER A 60 -12.34 -8.65 -11.03
CA SER A 60 -13.74 -8.67 -10.59
C SER A 60 -13.89 -8.39 -9.09
N ILE A 61 -12.97 -8.91 -8.27
CA ILE A 61 -12.95 -8.63 -6.82
C ILE A 61 -12.68 -7.13 -6.59
N ILE A 62 -11.69 -6.55 -7.25
CA ILE A 62 -11.35 -5.13 -7.12
C ILE A 62 -12.56 -4.25 -7.48
N GLN A 63 -13.20 -4.52 -8.61
CA GLN A 63 -14.37 -3.77 -9.08
C GLN A 63 -15.55 -3.87 -8.11
N GLU A 64 -15.87 -5.07 -7.61
CA GLU A 64 -16.96 -5.25 -6.64
C GLU A 64 -16.65 -4.61 -5.28
N LEU A 65 -15.39 -4.60 -4.84
CA LEU A 65 -14.99 -3.90 -3.62
C LEU A 65 -15.20 -2.39 -3.73
N GLU A 66 -14.74 -1.76 -4.82
CA GLU A 66 -14.96 -0.32 -5.04
C GLU A 66 -16.43 0.04 -5.15
N LYS A 67 -17.19 -0.71 -5.96
CA LYS A 67 -18.64 -0.53 -6.14
C LYS A 67 -19.40 -0.56 -4.82
N ASN A 68 -18.93 -1.33 -3.84
CA ASN A 68 -19.52 -1.43 -2.51
C ASN A 68 -18.89 -0.45 -1.49
N GLY A 69 -18.11 0.54 -1.98
CA GLY A 69 -17.65 1.66 -1.18
C GLY A 69 -16.46 1.37 -0.29
N VAL A 70 -15.62 0.38 -0.61
CA VAL A 70 -14.29 0.21 0.00
C VAL A 70 -13.42 1.42 -0.35
N ASP A 71 -12.60 1.87 0.57
CA ASP A 71 -11.82 3.10 0.41
C ASP A 71 -10.45 2.88 -0.18
N MET A 72 -9.84 1.71 0.05
CA MET A 72 -8.55 1.27 -0.49
C MET A 72 -8.54 -0.24 -0.63
N ILE A 73 -7.69 -0.76 -1.52
CA ILE A 73 -7.54 -2.20 -1.72
C ILE A 73 -6.06 -2.57 -1.66
N GLU A 74 -5.77 -3.62 -0.91
CA GLU A 74 -4.47 -4.24 -0.83
C GLU A 74 -4.48 -5.57 -1.59
N ILE A 75 -3.72 -5.61 -2.67
CA ILE A 75 -3.60 -6.75 -3.57
C ILE A 75 -2.38 -7.56 -3.13
N GLY A 76 -2.59 -8.71 -2.50
CA GLY A 76 -1.53 -9.61 -2.08
C GLY A 76 -0.88 -10.29 -3.29
N LEU A 77 0.42 -10.07 -3.49
CA LEU A 77 1.22 -10.83 -4.45
C LEU A 77 1.59 -12.17 -3.81
N PRO A 78 1.10 -13.31 -4.33
CA PRO A 78 1.33 -14.60 -3.71
C PRO A 78 2.82 -14.98 -3.71
N PHE A 79 3.25 -15.60 -2.62
CA PHE A 79 4.64 -16.05 -2.42
C PHE A 79 4.66 -17.43 -1.76
N SER A 80 5.65 -18.26 -2.11
CA SER A 80 5.77 -19.64 -1.62
C SER A 80 6.17 -19.74 -0.15
N ASP A 81 6.91 -18.72 0.36
CA ASP A 81 7.53 -18.74 1.69
C ASP A 81 7.11 -17.55 2.55
N PRO A 82 5.81 -17.34 2.80
CA PRO A 82 5.26 -16.13 3.40
C PRO A 82 5.35 -16.16 4.93
N LEU A 83 6.57 -16.02 5.49
CA LEU A 83 6.87 -16.18 6.91
C LEU A 83 6.15 -15.19 7.84
N ALA A 84 5.79 -14.01 7.35
CA ALA A 84 5.08 -12.99 8.12
C ALA A 84 3.56 -13.15 8.11
N ASP A 85 3.02 -14.04 7.26
CA ASP A 85 1.58 -14.20 7.07
C ASP A 85 0.98 -15.28 7.96
N GLY A 86 -0.27 -15.05 8.37
CA GLY A 86 -1.05 -16.07 9.08
C GLY A 86 -1.57 -17.19 8.15
N PRO A 87 -2.02 -18.33 8.74
CA PRO A 87 -2.39 -19.54 7.98
C PRO A 87 -3.40 -19.30 6.85
N THR A 88 -4.37 -18.41 7.06
CA THR A 88 -5.40 -18.08 6.07
C THR A 88 -4.81 -17.42 4.82
N ILE A 89 -3.83 -16.53 5.00
CA ILE A 89 -3.17 -15.84 3.88
C ILE A 89 -2.18 -16.79 3.22
N GLN A 90 -1.42 -17.56 3.98
CA GLN A 90 -0.53 -18.60 3.46
C GLN A 90 -1.28 -19.57 2.55
N GLU A 91 -2.44 -20.09 3.01
CA GLU A 91 -3.28 -21.02 2.21
C GLU A 91 -3.79 -20.34 0.93
N SER A 92 -4.26 -19.09 0.99
CA SER A 92 -4.71 -18.37 -0.21
C SER A 92 -3.56 -18.12 -1.20
N SER A 93 -2.34 -17.87 -0.71
CA SER A 93 -1.13 -17.73 -1.55
C SER A 93 -0.79 -19.05 -2.24
N THR A 94 -0.82 -20.16 -1.51
CA THR A 94 -0.60 -21.50 -2.08
C THR A 94 -1.59 -21.80 -3.21
N ILE A 95 -2.88 -21.60 -2.96
CA ILE A 95 -3.93 -21.80 -3.99
C ILE A 95 -3.73 -20.88 -5.20
N ALA A 96 -3.36 -19.62 -4.97
CA ALA A 96 -3.12 -18.67 -6.06
C ALA A 96 -1.92 -19.09 -6.94
N ILE A 97 -0.84 -19.59 -6.33
CA ILE A 97 0.32 -20.14 -7.04
C ILE A 97 -0.07 -21.40 -7.83
N GLU A 98 -0.81 -22.33 -7.23
CA GLU A 98 -1.33 -23.52 -7.88
C GLU A 98 -2.25 -23.18 -9.06
N ASN A 99 -3.03 -22.10 -8.94
CA ASN A 99 -3.83 -21.55 -10.04
C ASN A 99 -2.97 -20.93 -11.17
N GLY A 100 -1.66 -20.76 -10.96
CA GLY A 100 -0.73 -20.21 -11.95
C GLY A 100 -0.50 -18.70 -11.85
N MET A 101 -0.84 -18.05 -10.72
CA MET A 101 -0.59 -16.63 -10.54
C MET A 101 0.91 -16.34 -10.47
N THR A 102 1.32 -15.32 -11.21
CA THR A 102 2.69 -14.79 -11.26
C THR A 102 2.66 -13.27 -11.22
N THR A 103 3.79 -12.66 -10.89
CA THR A 103 3.95 -11.19 -10.95
C THR A 103 3.62 -10.62 -12.33
N SER A 104 4.07 -11.28 -13.40
CA SER A 104 3.79 -10.85 -14.78
C SER A 104 2.30 -10.95 -15.13
N LEU A 105 1.65 -12.03 -14.72
CA LEU A 105 0.22 -12.22 -14.96
C LEU A 105 -0.63 -11.21 -14.18
N LEU A 106 -0.24 -10.89 -12.94
CA LEU A 106 -0.91 -9.84 -12.16
C LEU A 106 -0.89 -8.51 -12.92
N PHE A 107 0.25 -8.07 -13.42
CA PHE A 107 0.35 -6.83 -14.19
C PHE A 107 -0.47 -6.89 -15.49
N GLU A 108 -0.51 -8.04 -16.16
CA GLU A 108 -1.34 -8.22 -17.36
C GLU A 108 -2.84 -8.10 -17.03
N GLN A 109 -3.28 -8.69 -15.93
CA GLN A 109 -4.67 -8.56 -15.46
C GLN A 109 -5.03 -7.12 -15.09
N LEU A 110 -4.09 -6.36 -14.53
CA LEU A 110 -4.33 -4.99 -14.07
C LEU A 110 -4.14 -3.91 -15.14
N LYS A 111 -3.75 -4.24 -16.38
CA LYS A 111 -3.38 -3.26 -17.41
C LYS A 111 -4.44 -2.18 -17.66
N ASP A 112 -5.71 -2.55 -17.64
CA ASP A 112 -6.83 -1.65 -17.94
C ASP A 112 -7.67 -1.34 -16.68
N ILE A 113 -7.16 -1.66 -15.47
CA ILE A 113 -7.93 -1.52 -14.23
C ILE A 113 -8.42 -0.11 -13.97
N ARG A 114 -7.66 0.90 -14.40
CA ARG A 114 -7.98 2.31 -14.17
C ARG A 114 -9.08 2.87 -15.07
N GLU A 115 -9.57 2.11 -16.03
CA GLU A 115 -10.77 2.46 -16.77
C GLU A 115 -12.04 2.35 -15.90
N SER A 116 -12.02 1.47 -14.90
CA SER A 116 -13.19 1.17 -14.05
C SER A 116 -12.98 1.43 -12.56
N VAL A 117 -11.74 1.58 -12.07
CA VAL A 117 -11.41 1.67 -10.64
C VAL A 117 -10.60 2.93 -10.34
N GLN A 118 -11.06 3.76 -9.40
CA GLN A 118 -10.45 5.05 -9.05
C GLN A 118 -9.88 5.09 -7.63
N ILE A 119 -10.28 4.19 -6.73
CA ILE A 119 -9.74 4.13 -5.37
C ILE A 119 -8.28 3.70 -5.35
N PRO A 120 -7.51 4.02 -4.29
CA PRO A 120 -6.14 3.56 -4.13
C PRO A 120 -6.01 2.05 -4.22
N LEU A 121 -5.04 1.60 -5.02
CA LEU A 121 -4.62 0.20 -5.13
C LEU A 121 -3.18 0.08 -4.62
N ILE A 122 -2.96 -0.84 -3.72
CA ILE A 122 -1.68 -1.09 -3.07
C ILE A 122 -1.30 -2.55 -3.34
N ILE A 123 -0.09 -2.83 -3.79
CA ILE A 123 0.40 -4.21 -3.84
C ILE A 123 1.13 -4.51 -2.51
N MET A 124 0.73 -5.60 -1.87
CA MET A 124 1.42 -6.14 -0.71
C MET A 124 2.12 -7.45 -1.08
N GLY A 125 3.43 -7.52 -0.83
CA GLY A 125 4.20 -8.72 -1.13
C GLY A 125 5.60 -8.67 -0.56
N TYR A 126 6.31 -9.79 -0.63
CA TYR A 126 7.65 -9.94 -0.11
C TYR A 126 8.69 -9.32 -1.04
N PHE A 127 9.81 -8.91 -0.47
CA PHE A 127 10.88 -8.23 -1.19
C PHE A 127 11.53 -9.11 -2.27
N ASN A 128 11.75 -10.40 -1.96
CA ASN A 128 12.44 -11.31 -2.88
C ASN A 128 11.75 -11.44 -4.25
N PRO A 129 10.44 -11.71 -4.39
CA PRO A 129 9.79 -11.73 -5.71
C PRO A 129 9.91 -10.41 -6.48
N MET A 130 9.84 -9.28 -5.79
CA MET A 130 9.97 -7.95 -6.40
C MET A 130 11.41 -7.70 -6.88
N MET A 131 12.41 -8.11 -6.08
CA MET A 131 13.82 -8.02 -6.43
C MET A 131 14.17 -8.93 -7.64
N GLN A 132 13.63 -10.16 -7.68
CA GLN A 132 13.80 -11.09 -8.81
C GLN A 132 13.18 -10.54 -10.11
N PHE A 133 12.06 -9.84 -10.02
CA PHE A 133 11.44 -9.16 -11.16
C PHE A 133 12.28 -7.95 -11.62
N GLY A 134 13.11 -7.41 -10.76
CA GLY A 134 13.85 -6.16 -10.88
C GLY A 134 13.08 -5.00 -10.29
N MET A 135 13.53 -4.43 -9.16
CA MET A 135 12.77 -3.45 -8.38
C MET A 135 12.36 -2.23 -9.21
N GLU A 136 13.24 -1.66 -10.02
CA GLU A 136 12.89 -0.51 -10.88
C GLU A 136 11.82 -0.89 -11.92
N LYS A 137 11.98 -2.05 -12.57
CA LYS A 137 11.00 -2.58 -13.53
C LYS A 137 9.64 -2.85 -12.86
N PHE A 138 9.67 -3.35 -11.63
CA PHE A 138 8.45 -3.59 -10.84
C PHE A 138 7.73 -2.26 -10.54
N CYS A 139 8.44 -1.25 -10.06
CA CYS A 139 7.89 0.08 -9.81
C CYS A 139 7.37 0.75 -11.07
N GLN A 140 8.08 0.59 -12.20
CA GLN A 140 7.61 1.07 -13.50
C GLN A 140 6.28 0.40 -13.88
N LYS A 141 6.18 -0.93 -13.77
CA LYS A 141 4.94 -1.67 -14.06
C LYS A 141 3.81 -1.26 -13.12
N CYS A 142 4.08 -1.05 -11.84
CA CYS A 142 3.11 -0.49 -10.89
C CYS A 142 2.55 0.85 -11.37
N ALA A 143 3.42 1.77 -11.81
CA ALA A 143 2.98 3.07 -12.33
C ALA A 143 2.19 2.95 -13.64
N GLU A 144 2.60 2.07 -14.56
CA GLU A 144 1.91 1.82 -15.83
C GLU A 144 0.47 1.34 -15.62
N VAL A 145 0.24 0.41 -14.69
CA VAL A 145 -1.12 -0.08 -14.37
C VAL A 145 -1.84 0.76 -13.31
N GLY A 146 -1.17 1.80 -12.78
CA GLY A 146 -1.78 2.76 -11.86
C GLY A 146 -1.84 2.32 -10.40
N ILE A 147 -0.96 1.46 -9.93
CA ILE A 147 -0.77 1.18 -8.50
C ILE A 147 -0.28 2.43 -7.79
N ASP A 148 -0.75 2.67 -6.57
CA ASP A 148 -0.49 3.87 -5.79
C ASP A 148 0.57 3.67 -4.70
N GLY A 149 0.77 2.46 -4.25
CA GLY A 149 1.75 2.17 -3.19
C GLY A 149 2.11 0.70 -3.07
N LEU A 150 3.12 0.44 -2.27
CA LEU A 150 3.61 -0.90 -1.96
C LEU A 150 3.70 -1.10 -0.44
N ILE A 151 3.36 -2.29 0.01
CA ILE A 151 3.62 -2.80 1.36
C ILE A 151 4.61 -3.95 1.21
N ILE A 152 5.82 -3.79 1.72
CA ILE A 152 6.89 -4.78 1.64
C ILE A 152 7.38 -5.08 3.07
N PRO A 153 6.79 -6.09 3.76
CA PRO A 153 7.00 -6.31 5.19
C PRO A 153 8.45 -6.60 5.58
N ASP A 154 9.20 -7.20 4.68
CA ASP A 154 10.58 -7.64 4.86
C ASP A 154 11.63 -6.70 4.23
N LEU A 155 11.23 -5.51 3.74
CA LEU A 155 12.17 -4.49 3.26
C LEU A 155 12.72 -3.67 4.44
N PRO A 156 14.03 -3.75 4.75
CA PRO A 156 14.60 -2.95 5.83
C PRO A 156 14.56 -1.45 5.54
N LEU A 157 14.22 -0.66 6.55
CA LEU A 157 14.10 0.80 6.43
C LEU A 157 15.35 1.46 5.82
N PHE A 158 16.54 1.05 6.29
CA PHE A 158 17.81 1.58 5.79
C PHE A 158 17.98 1.27 4.30
N VAL A 159 17.67 0.06 3.86
CA VAL A 159 17.78 -0.35 2.44
C VAL A 159 16.77 0.43 1.59
N TYR A 160 15.53 0.62 2.08
CA TYR A 160 14.59 1.48 1.40
C TYR A 160 15.13 2.90 1.22
N GLU A 161 15.68 3.48 2.29
CA GLU A 161 16.14 4.87 2.31
C GLU A 161 17.31 5.12 1.36
N THR A 162 18.28 4.18 1.34
CA THR A 162 19.52 4.33 0.57
C THR A 162 19.41 3.87 -0.88
N GLU A 163 18.59 2.86 -1.16
CA GLU A 163 18.58 2.22 -2.48
C GLU A 163 17.28 2.44 -3.26
N TYR A 164 16.11 2.46 -2.59
CA TYR A 164 14.84 2.39 -3.30
C TYR A 164 13.98 3.65 -3.23
N LYS A 165 14.19 4.53 -2.26
CA LYS A 165 13.37 5.73 -2.08
C LYS A 165 13.27 6.58 -3.34
N ALA A 166 14.39 6.84 -4.01
CA ALA A 166 14.42 7.62 -5.25
C ALA A 166 13.62 6.95 -6.39
N ILE A 167 13.62 5.61 -6.45
CA ILE A 167 12.85 4.84 -7.43
C ILE A 167 11.36 4.99 -7.14
N PHE A 168 10.93 4.84 -5.88
CA PHE A 168 9.53 5.01 -5.49
C PHE A 168 9.03 6.44 -5.79
N GLU A 169 9.84 7.45 -5.47
CA GLU A 169 9.53 8.85 -5.76
C GLU A 169 9.42 9.13 -7.26
N LYS A 170 10.31 8.54 -8.08
CA LYS A 170 10.29 8.63 -9.54
C LYS A 170 8.96 8.15 -10.14
N TYR A 171 8.43 7.05 -9.60
CA TYR A 171 7.19 6.44 -10.08
C TYR A 171 5.95 6.88 -9.28
N ASN A 172 6.07 7.86 -8.39
CA ASN A 172 4.99 8.36 -7.51
C ASN A 172 4.32 7.26 -6.66
N LEU A 173 5.07 6.23 -6.29
CA LEU A 173 4.64 5.15 -5.41
C LEU A 173 4.89 5.51 -3.95
N LYS A 174 3.97 5.10 -3.06
CA LYS A 174 4.15 5.20 -1.61
C LYS A 174 4.66 3.89 -1.05
N ASN A 175 5.70 3.94 -0.21
CA ASN A 175 6.07 2.80 0.61
C ASN A 175 5.36 2.89 1.95
N ILE A 176 4.56 1.89 2.27
CA ILE A 176 3.81 1.80 3.51
C ILE A 176 4.60 0.93 4.49
N PHE A 177 5.04 1.52 5.58
CA PHE A 177 5.81 0.83 6.61
C PHE A 177 4.89 0.21 7.65
N LEU A 178 5.32 -0.95 8.17
CA LEU A 178 4.61 -1.66 9.24
C LEU A 178 5.25 -1.36 10.59
N ILE A 179 4.42 -1.25 11.60
CA ILE A 179 4.81 -1.25 13.01
C ILE A 179 4.02 -2.31 13.77
N THR A 180 4.65 -2.89 14.79
CA THR A 180 4.08 -3.94 15.64
C THR A 180 4.12 -3.49 17.10
N PRO A 181 3.44 -4.19 18.02
CA PRO A 181 3.56 -3.92 19.45
C PRO A 181 5.01 -3.94 19.97
N GLN A 182 5.90 -4.71 19.34
CA GLN A 182 7.32 -4.82 19.70
C GLN A 182 8.20 -3.72 19.09
N THR A 183 7.69 -2.95 18.14
CA THR A 183 8.47 -1.86 17.52
C THR A 183 8.73 -0.76 18.56
N SER A 184 9.98 -0.40 18.78
CA SER A 184 10.36 0.66 19.72
C SER A 184 9.83 2.02 19.30
N SER A 185 9.57 2.91 20.27
CA SER A 185 9.10 4.27 19.98
C SER A 185 10.09 5.05 19.11
N GLU A 186 11.40 4.87 19.32
CA GLU A 186 12.43 5.47 18.49
C GLU A 186 12.32 5.02 17.02
N ARG A 187 12.14 3.72 16.79
CA ARG A 187 11.97 3.18 15.44
C ARG A 187 10.70 3.67 14.78
N ILE A 188 9.61 3.82 15.54
CA ILE A 188 8.34 4.37 15.04
C ILE A 188 8.52 5.82 14.60
N LEU A 189 9.24 6.66 15.36
CA LEU A 189 9.52 8.04 15.00
C LEU A 189 10.43 8.14 13.75
N GLN A 190 11.40 7.24 13.59
CA GLN A 190 12.19 7.15 12.35
C GLN A 190 11.29 6.83 11.15
N ILE A 191 10.42 5.82 11.28
CA ILE A 191 9.45 5.45 10.24
C ILE A 191 8.54 6.65 9.91
N ASP A 192 8.02 7.34 10.93
CA ASP A 192 7.15 8.50 10.72
C ASP A 192 7.86 9.64 9.98
N THR A 193 9.15 9.84 10.26
CA THR A 193 9.96 10.86 9.57
C THR A 193 10.11 10.58 8.07
N ILE A 194 10.28 9.32 7.70
CA ILE A 194 10.54 8.89 6.32
C ILE A 194 9.24 8.68 5.54
N SER A 195 8.17 8.27 6.22
CA SER A 195 6.87 8.05 5.61
C SER A 195 6.24 9.34 5.07
N ASP A 196 5.59 9.23 3.93
CA ASP A 196 4.82 10.31 3.30
C ASP A 196 3.39 9.86 2.92
N SER A 197 2.89 8.84 3.61
CA SER A 197 1.58 8.22 3.43
C SER A 197 0.97 7.85 4.79
N PHE A 198 0.53 6.62 4.98
CA PHE A 198 0.10 6.12 6.29
C PHE A 198 1.08 5.08 6.84
N ILE A 199 0.99 4.83 8.14
CA ILE A 199 1.72 3.76 8.81
C ILE A 199 0.76 2.60 9.06
N TYR A 200 1.13 1.39 8.64
CA TYR A 200 0.35 0.17 8.87
C TYR A 200 0.62 -0.34 10.29
N MET A 201 -0.38 -0.30 11.15
CA MET A 201 -0.31 -0.87 12.49
C MET A 201 -0.72 -2.34 12.47
N VAL A 202 0.21 -3.25 12.72
CA VAL A 202 -0.09 -4.65 13.00
C VAL A 202 -0.45 -4.79 14.47
N SER A 203 -1.63 -5.27 14.79
CA SER A 203 -2.17 -5.22 16.17
C SER A 203 -1.74 -6.36 17.07
N SER A 204 -1.20 -7.44 16.53
CA SER A 204 -0.64 -8.53 17.33
C SER A 204 0.47 -9.23 16.56
N ALA A 205 1.54 -9.64 17.28
CA ALA A 205 2.56 -10.54 16.76
C ALA A 205 2.10 -12.00 16.85
N ALA A 206 0.96 -12.29 17.48
CA ALA A 206 0.41 -13.63 17.56
C ALA A 206 -0.38 -13.93 16.27
N VAL A 207 0.01 -14.98 15.62
CA VAL A 207 -0.65 -15.57 14.45
C VAL A 207 -2.16 -15.64 14.70
N THR A 208 -2.90 -14.94 13.89
CA THR A 208 -4.36 -14.81 13.91
C THR A 208 -5.06 -16.15 14.09
N GLY A 209 -5.78 -16.33 15.17
CA GLY A 209 -6.55 -17.56 15.35
C GLY A 209 -7.41 -17.70 16.58
N SER A 210 -7.25 -16.90 17.62
CA SER A 210 -8.03 -17.08 18.84
C SER A 210 -8.22 -15.79 19.61
N GLN A 211 -9.43 -15.46 19.82
CA GLN A 211 -10.15 -14.64 20.78
C GLN A 211 -10.88 -13.43 20.18
N SER A 212 -12.15 -13.34 20.53
CA SER A 212 -13.05 -12.24 20.20
C SER A 212 -12.79 -11.07 21.16
N GLY A 213 -12.34 -9.92 20.60
CA GLY A 213 -12.23 -8.66 21.34
C GLY A 213 -10.82 -8.08 21.36
N ILE A 214 -10.74 -6.76 21.55
CA ILE A 214 -9.48 -6.06 21.82
C ILE A 214 -9.06 -6.38 23.24
N VAL A 215 -7.91 -7.04 23.41
CA VAL A 215 -7.34 -7.34 24.75
C VAL A 215 -6.60 -6.12 25.30
N ALA A 216 -6.43 -6.06 26.64
CA ALA A 216 -5.79 -4.94 27.32
C ALA A 216 -4.43 -4.53 26.72
N GLU A 217 -3.59 -5.50 26.38
CA GLU A 217 -2.27 -5.27 25.76
C GLU A 217 -2.35 -4.52 24.41
N GLN A 218 -3.45 -4.65 23.68
CA GLN A 218 -3.68 -3.93 22.43
C GLN A 218 -4.10 -2.49 22.68
N MET A 219 -4.87 -2.25 23.74
CA MET A 219 -5.23 -0.89 24.16
C MET A 219 -3.97 -0.11 24.57
N ASP A 220 -3.10 -0.70 25.37
CA ASP A 220 -1.81 -0.13 25.78
C ASP A 220 -0.96 0.24 24.53
N TYR A 221 -0.94 -0.64 23.54
CA TYR A 221 -0.24 -0.35 22.27
C TYR A 221 -0.85 0.84 21.55
N PHE A 222 -2.17 0.92 21.43
CA PHE A 222 -2.86 2.03 20.76
C PHE A 222 -2.64 3.36 21.49
N GLU A 223 -2.70 3.35 22.82
CA GLU A 223 -2.42 4.53 23.64
C GLU A 223 -0.97 4.98 23.49
N ARG A 224 -0.02 4.05 23.52
CA ARG A 224 1.40 4.35 23.26
C ARG A 224 1.62 5.01 21.91
N ILE A 225 1.01 4.49 20.84
CA ILE A 225 1.14 5.08 19.49
C ILE A 225 0.48 6.46 19.45
N SER A 226 -0.70 6.63 20.02
CA SER A 226 -1.38 7.92 20.08
C SER A 226 -0.55 8.98 20.81
N ALA A 227 0.15 8.61 21.88
CA ALA A 227 1.00 9.52 22.65
C ALA A 227 2.23 10.03 21.85
N LEU A 228 2.65 9.34 20.80
CA LEU A 228 3.78 9.76 19.96
C LEU A 228 3.45 10.92 19.03
N ASN A 229 2.17 11.28 18.86
CA ASN A 229 1.72 12.39 18.00
C ASN A 229 2.36 12.35 16.60
N LEU A 230 2.28 11.19 15.93
CA LEU A 230 2.86 10.96 14.62
C LEU A 230 2.24 11.89 13.57
N LYS A 231 3.05 12.38 12.62
CA LYS A 231 2.57 13.24 11.51
C LYS A 231 1.75 12.46 10.47
N ASN A 232 2.09 11.17 10.27
CA ASN A 232 1.38 10.33 9.32
C ASN A 232 0.23 9.60 10.02
N PRO A 233 -0.95 9.52 9.42
CA PRO A 233 -2.08 8.77 9.98
C PRO A 233 -1.75 7.28 10.04
N GLN A 234 -2.40 6.57 10.97
CA GLN A 234 -2.25 5.14 11.13
C GLN A 234 -3.50 4.42 10.65
N ILE A 235 -3.31 3.29 9.96
CA ILE A 235 -4.37 2.36 9.57
C ILE A 235 -4.03 1.00 10.17
N ILE A 236 -5.00 0.41 10.86
CA ILE A 236 -4.78 -0.78 11.66
C ILE A 236 -5.23 -2.05 10.95
N GLY A 237 -4.33 -3.02 10.82
CA GLY A 237 -4.63 -4.39 10.40
C GLY A 237 -4.89 -5.26 11.62
N PHE A 238 -6.16 -5.64 11.80
CA PHE A 238 -6.57 -6.40 12.98
C PHE A 238 -7.75 -7.33 12.65
N GLY A 239 -7.98 -8.38 13.46
CA GLY A 239 -9.06 -9.35 13.37
C GLY A 239 -10.49 -8.79 13.28
N ILE A 240 -10.68 -7.81 12.38
CA ILE A 240 -11.94 -7.14 12.14
C ILE A 240 -12.83 -8.04 11.30
N LYS A 241 -14.03 -8.26 11.78
CA LYS A 241 -15.00 -9.17 11.18
C LYS A 241 -16.42 -8.59 11.04
N ASP A 242 -16.68 -7.46 11.71
CA ASP A 242 -17.99 -6.82 11.80
C ASP A 242 -17.84 -5.32 12.12
N LYS A 243 -18.99 -4.62 12.19
CA LYS A 243 -19.07 -3.19 12.49
C LYS A 243 -18.46 -2.85 13.86
N GLU A 244 -18.76 -3.64 14.88
CA GLU A 244 -18.32 -3.36 16.26
C GLU A 244 -16.80 -3.39 16.32
N THR A 245 -16.17 -4.43 15.82
CA THR A 245 -14.70 -4.56 15.77
C THR A 245 -14.06 -3.49 14.88
N PHE A 246 -14.72 -3.07 13.78
CA PHE A 246 -14.25 -1.95 12.95
C PHE A 246 -14.30 -0.63 13.72
N GLN A 247 -15.39 -0.33 14.41
CA GLN A 247 -15.53 0.90 15.19
C GLN A 247 -14.53 0.97 16.35
N GLN A 248 -14.34 -0.14 17.07
CA GLN A 248 -13.35 -0.23 18.13
C GLN A 248 -11.93 0.01 17.62
N ALA A 249 -11.54 -0.67 16.54
CA ALA A 249 -10.21 -0.53 15.93
C ALA A 249 -9.95 0.89 15.39
N THR A 250 -10.99 1.55 14.84
CA THR A 250 -10.83 2.88 14.24
C THR A 250 -11.07 4.04 15.20
N LYS A 251 -11.37 3.78 16.48
CA LYS A 251 -11.66 4.85 17.47
C LYS A 251 -10.58 5.94 17.47
N HIS A 252 -9.31 5.54 17.46
CA HIS A 252 -8.15 6.45 17.50
C HIS A 252 -7.34 6.45 16.21
N GLN A 253 -7.67 5.60 15.23
CA GLN A 253 -6.93 5.41 14.00
C GLN A 253 -7.70 5.98 12.79
N LYS A 254 -6.99 6.27 11.70
CA LYS A 254 -7.59 6.80 10.46
C LYS A 254 -8.50 5.79 9.76
N GLY A 255 -8.19 4.51 9.91
CA GLY A 255 -8.94 3.44 9.26
C GLY A 255 -8.51 2.06 9.70
N ALA A 256 -9.08 1.06 9.08
CA ALA A 256 -8.78 -0.33 9.35
C ALA A 256 -8.71 -1.19 8.08
N ILE A 257 -7.92 -2.26 8.16
CA ILE A 257 -7.65 -3.22 7.09
C ILE A 257 -8.25 -4.57 7.48
N ILE A 258 -8.98 -5.19 6.56
CA ILE A 258 -9.57 -6.51 6.74
C ILE A 258 -8.95 -7.45 5.70
N GLY A 259 -8.24 -8.49 6.15
CA GLY A 259 -7.62 -9.49 5.29
C GLY A 259 -8.25 -10.87 5.50
N SER A 260 -7.83 -11.61 6.54
CA SER A 260 -8.20 -13.01 6.76
C SER A 260 -9.71 -13.27 6.77
N ALA A 261 -10.51 -12.33 7.32
CA ALA A 261 -11.97 -12.48 7.29
C ALA A 261 -12.53 -12.42 5.87
N PHE A 262 -11.98 -11.56 5.01
CA PHE A 262 -12.39 -11.46 3.61
C PHE A 262 -11.92 -12.66 2.78
N ILE A 263 -10.69 -13.14 2.97
CA ILE A 263 -10.19 -14.37 2.36
C ILE A 263 -11.11 -15.57 2.71
N ASN A 264 -11.45 -15.72 3.99
CA ASN A 264 -12.36 -16.78 4.45
C ASN A 264 -13.78 -16.62 3.88
N PHE A 265 -14.22 -15.38 3.65
CA PHE A 265 -15.49 -15.13 2.96
C PHE A 265 -15.43 -15.59 1.50
N LEU A 266 -14.38 -15.23 0.75
CA LEU A 266 -14.21 -15.61 -0.66
C LEU A 266 -14.11 -17.13 -0.86
N LYS A 267 -13.56 -17.89 0.10
CA LYS A 267 -13.55 -19.36 0.05
C LYS A 267 -14.95 -19.97 -0.02
N LYS A 268 -15.95 -19.33 0.57
CA LYS A 268 -17.28 -19.88 0.82
C LYS A 268 -18.37 -19.23 -0.02
N ASN A 269 -18.09 -18.11 -0.66
CA ASN A 269 -19.10 -17.28 -1.31
C ASN A 269 -18.63 -16.81 -2.69
N PRO A 270 -19.53 -16.69 -3.67
CA PRO A 270 -19.21 -16.09 -4.95
C PRO A 270 -18.95 -14.58 -4.82
N ILE A 271 -18.22 -14.01 -5.78
CA ILE A 271 -17.86 -12.59 -5.83
C ILE A 271 -19.10 -11.68 -5.73
N SER A 272 -20.22 -12.07 -6.34
CA SER A 272 -21.49 -11.32 -6.26
C SER A 272 -22.03 -11.09 -4.84
N MET A 273 -21.51 -11.83 -3.86
CA MET A 273 -21.88 -11.69 -2.44
C MET A 273 -20.99 -10.71 -1.68
N ILE A 274 -19.99 -10.12 -2.31
CA ILE A 274 -19.08 -9.11 -1.66
C ILE A 274 -19.88 -7.98 -1.04
N SER A 275 -20.95 -7.52 -1.70
CA SER A 275 -21.85 -6.51 -1.15
C SER A 275 -22.35 -6.86 0.26
N LYS A 276 -22.73 -8.10 0.51
CA LYS A 276 -23.20 -8.53 1.85
C LYS A 276 -22.09 -8.48 2.89
N PHE A 277 -20.86 -8.83 2.51
CA PHE A 277 -19.72 -8.74 3.40
C PHE A 277 -19.45 -7.29 3.79
N ILE A 278 -19.37 -6.38 2.82
CA ILE A 278 -19.09 -4.97 3.06
C ILE A 278 -20.21 -4.28 3.86
N HIS A 279 -21.48 -4.56 3.52
CA HIS A 279 -22.62 -4.04 4.29
C HIS A 279 -22.58 -4.46 5.76
N LYS A 280 -22.17 -5.69 6.07
CA LYS A 280 -22.01 -6.14 7.48
C LYS A 280 -20.97 -5.31 8.25
N ILE A 281 -19.91 -4.85 7.58
CA ILE A 281 -18.86 -4.04 8.20
C ILE A 281 -19.30 -2.58 8.35
N LYS A 282 -19.87 -2.00 7.29
CA LYS A 282 -20.25 -0.57 7.24
C LYS A 282 -21.63 -0.31 7.88
N GLN A 283 -22.54 -1.28 7.84
CA GLN A 283 -23.98 -1.12 8.13
C GLN A 283 -24.51 0.23 7.59
N LEU A 284 -24.49 0.33 6.25
CA LEU A 284 -25.25 1.31 5.51
C LEU A 284 -26.71 0.88 5.45
#